data_d73157e4713723e26e01501cf2cdd134
#
_entry.id   d73157e4713723e26e01501cf2cdd134
#
_cell.length_a   1.000
_cell.length_b   1.000
_cell.length_c   1.000
_cell.angle_alpha   90.00
_cell.angle_beta   90.00
_cell.angle_gamma   90.00
#
_symmetry.space_group_name_H-M   'P 1'
#
loop_
_entity.id
_entity.type
_entity.pdbx_description
1 polymer ?
#
loop_
_entity_poly.entity_id
_entity_poly.type
_entity_poly.pdbx_seq_one_letter_code
_entity_poly.pdbx_strand_id
1 'polypeptide(L)'
;MKALIIDDERLARKELTTLLEKHDNIEIVGEAANADEAEAMIAEKKPDLLFLDINMPGRTGFELLESLDHAPHVIFVTAYDEHALEAFKVNALDYLLKPIEAQRLEAAINKLPRVSEAGQPQREILKETDQIFLKDGEKCWFVTLKDVRLFESEGNYVRVRFNDQKPLVLRSLNKLEEK
;
A
#
# COMPACT_ATOMS: atom_id res chain seq x y z
N MET A 1 -6.96 -3.42 -13.78
CA MET A 1 -6.19 -3.40 -12.52
C MET A 1 -7.14 -3.73 -11.38
N LYS A 2 -6.82 -4.72 -10.55
CA LYS A 2 -7.67 -5.16 -9.42
C LYS A 2 -7.46 -4.23 -8.24
N ALA A 3 -8.52 -3.63 -7.73
CA ALA A 3 -8.49 -2.72 -6.60
C ALA A 3 -9.27 -3.26 -5.40
N LEU A 4 -8.74 -3.06 -4.20
CA LEU A 4 -9.41 -3.32 -2.92
C LEU A 4 -9.65 -2.00 -2.20
N ILE A 5 -10.87 -1.79 -1.70
CA ILE A 5 -11.23 -0.61 -0.91
C ILE A 5 -11.23 -1.00 0.57
N ILE A 6 -10.49 -0.25 1.39
CA ILE A 6 -10.28 -0.55 2.81
C ILE A 6 -10.56 0.70 3.62
N ASP A 7 -11.68 0.71 4.34
CA ASP A 7 -12.17 1.85 5.11
C ASP A 7 -13.24 1.35 6.10
N ASP A 8 -13.22 1.75 7.35
CA ASP A 8 -14.22 1.32 8.32
C ASP A 8 -15.59 2.00 8.08
N GLU A 9 -15.61 3.16 7.45
CA GLU A 9 -16.80 3.90 7.12
C GLU A 9 -17.52 3.35 5.87
N ARG A 10 -18.64 2.66 6.06
CA ARG A 10 -19.44 2.10 4.95
C ARG A 10 -19.82 3.14 3.89
N LEU A 11 -20.10 4.38 4.30
CA LEU A 11 -20.49 5.44 3.37
C LEU A 11 -19.32 5.89 2.50
N ALA A 12 -18.12 5.99 3.07
CA ALA A 12 -16.91 6.33 2.32
C ALA A 12 -16.59 5.25 1.28
N ARG A 13 -16.69 3.95 1.64
CA ARG A 13 -16.52 2.86 0.67
C ARG A 13 -17.52 2.97 -0.49
N LYS A 14 -18.81 3.21 -0.18
CA LYS A 14 -19.84 3.36 -1.21
C LYS A 14 -19.62 4.57 -2.11
N GLU A 15 -19.20 5.70 -1.56
CA GLU A 15 -18.87 6.90 -2.31
C GLU A 15 -17.72 6.62 -3.29
N LEU A 16 -16.64 6.04 -2.79
CA LEU A 16 -15.48 5.68 -3.62
C LEU A 16 -15.83 4.66 -4.69
N THR A 17 -16.62 3.62 -4.37
CA THR A 17 -17.13 2.65 -5.34
C THR A 17 -17.87 3.34 -6.47
N THR A 18 -18.80 4.26 -6.13
CA THR A 18 -19.58 5.00 -7.13
C THR A 18 -18.70 5.90 -8.03
N LEU A 19 -17.66 6.50 -7.45
CA LEU A 19 -16.72 7.32 -8.23
C LEU A 19 -15.87 6.45 -9.17
N LEU A 20 -15.47 5.26 -8.72
CA LEU A 20 -14.66 4.32 -9.49
C LEU A 20 -15.43 3.63 -10.64
N GLU A 21 -16.77 3.58 -10.61
CA GLU A 21 -17.59 3.05 -11.71
C GLU A 21 -17.34 3.73 -13.07
N LYS A 22 -16.76 4.94 -13.06
CA LYS A 22 -16.41 5.70 -14.27
C LYS A 22 -15.04 5.34 -14.85
N HIS A 23 -14.32 4.44 -14.20
CA HIS A 23 -12.94 4.09 -14.54
C HIS A 23 -12.84 2.60 -14.94
N ASP A 24 -13.11 2.30 -16.20
CA ASP A 24 -13.15 0.93 -16.76
C ASP A 24 -11.83 0.14 -16.58
N ASN A 25 -10.72 0.84 -16.31
CA ASN A 25 -9.42 0.24 -16.08
C ASN A 25 -9.21 -0.26 -14.64
N ILE A 26 -10.18 -0.01 -13.73
CA ILE A 26 -10.14 -0.43 -12.34
C ILE A 26 -11.31 -1.39 -12.06
N GLU A 27 -10.97 -2.59 -11.60
CA GLU A 27 -11.91 -3.62 -11.17
C GLU A 27 -11.88 -3.70 -9.65
N ILE A 28 -12.99 -3.35 -8.98
CA ILE A 28 -13.10 -3.50 -7.54
C ILE A 28 -13.32 -4.97 -7.22
N VAL A 29 -12.32 -5.62 -6.62
CA VAL A 29 -12.37 -7.04 -6.26
C VAL A 29 -12.90 -7.30 -4.86
N GLY A 30 -13.07 -6.25 -4.04
CA GLY A 30 -13.66 -6.36 -2.71
C GLY A 30 -13.62 -5.06 -1.92
N GLU A 31 -14.28 -5.10 -0.76
CA GLU A 31 -14.29 -4.04 0.25
C GLU A 31 -13.98 -4.67 1.61
N ALA A 32 -13.18 -4.03 2.42
CA ALA A 32 -12.88 -4.44 3.79
C ALA A 32 -13.16 -3.29 4.77
N ALA A 33 -13.70 -3.63 5.93
CA ALA A 33 -14.05 -2.65 6.96
C ALA A 33 -12.98 -2.51 8.06
N ASN A 34 -11.92 -3.29 8.02
CA ASN A 34 -10.81 -3.27 8.97
C ASN A 34 -9.58 -3.94 8.37
N ALA A 35 -8.44 -3.79 9.06
CA ALA A 35 -7.16 -4.32 8.60
C ALA A 35 -7.12 -5.85 8.51
N ASP A 36 -7.80 -6.57 9.40
CA ASP A 36 -7.76 -8.04 9.43
C ASP A 36 -8.55 -8.63 8.25
N GLU A 37 -9.72 -8.08 7.93
CA GLU A 37 -10.47 -8.41 6.72
C GLU A 37 -9.66 -8.10 5.46
N ALA A 38 -9.01 -6.93 5.44
CA ALA A 38 -8.19 -6.50 4.32
C ALA A 38 -7.01 -7.45 4.09
N GLU A 39 -6.30 -7.86 5.14
CA GLU A 39 -5.17 -8.79 5.06
C GLU A 39 -5.59 -10.14 4.45
N ALA A 40 -6.72 -10.70 4.90
CA ALA A 40 -7.27 -11.92 4.35
C ALA A 40 -7.64 -11.77 2.86
N MET A 41 -8.30 -10.66 2.48
CA MET A 41 -8.66 -10.39 1.09
C MET A 41 -7.46 -10.13 0.20
N ILE A 42 -6.42 -9.46 0.70
CA ILE A 42 -5.17 -9.23 -0.04
C ILE A 42 -4.51 -10.57 -0.37
N ALA A 43 -4.41 -11.46 0.60
CA ALA A 43 -3.84 -12.79 0.40
C ALA A 43 -4.63 -13.64 -0.62
N GLU A 44 -5.97 -13.57 -0.58
CA GLU A 44 -6.85 -14.34 -1.47
C GLU A 44 -6.92 -13.76 -2.88
N LYS A 45 -7.19 -12.45 -2.98
CA LYS A 45 -7.56 -11.79 -4.25
C LYS A 45 -6.38 -11.17 -4.98
N LYS A 46 -5.24 -11.00 -4.30
CA LYS A 46 -4.00 -10.43 -4.83
C LYS A 46 -4.26 -9.13 -5.63
N PRO A 47 -4.80 -8.08 -4.98
CA PRO A 47 -5.08 -6.82 -5.65
C PRO A 47 -3.78 -6.13 -6.09
N ASP A 48 -3.86 -5.36 -7.18
CA ASP A 48 -2.77 -4.54 -7.68
C ASP A 48 -2.73 -3.17 -7.00
N LEU A 49 -3.88 -2.72 -6.49
CA LEU A 49 -4.11 -1.39 -5.92
C LEU A 49 -4.93 -1.47 -4.64
N LEU A 50 -4.53 -0.72 -3.63
CA LEU A 50 -5.31 -0.47 -2.41
C LEU A 50 -5.74 0.98 -2.36
N PHE A 51 -7.03 1.21 -2.15
CA PHE A 51 -7.54 2.46 -1.61
C PHE A 51 -7.68 2.25 -0.11
N LEU A 52 -6.87 2.95 0.68
CA LEU A 52 -6.65 2.59 2.08
C LEU A 52 -6.88 3.78 3.01
N ASP A 53 -7.82 3.66 3.94
CA ASP A 53 -7.88 4.60 5.06
C ASP A 53 -6.73 4.32 6.05
N ILE A 54 -6.19 5.40 6.58
CA ILE A 54 -5.13 5.34 7.61
C ILE A 54 -5.75 4.99 8.96
N ASN A 55 -6.87 5.62 9.28
CA ASN A 55 -7.52 5.50 10.58
C ASN A 55 -8.63 4.48 10.58
N MET A 56 -8.31 3.29 11.01
CA MET A 56 -9.30 2.24 11.24
C MET A 56 -9.25 1.76 12.69
N PRO A 57 -10.37 1.33 13.27
CA PRO A 57 -10.39 0.73 14.60
C PRO A 57 -9.50 -0.50 14.71
N GLY A 58 -8.77 -0.61 15.79
CA GLY A 58 -7.85 -1.73 16.04
C GLY A 58 -6.50 -1.49 15.40
N ARG A 59 -6.32 -1.93 14.15
CA ARG A 59 -5.07 -1.76 13.38
C ARG A 59 -5.23 -0.65 12.35
N THR A 60 -4.26 0.25 12.33
CA THR A 60 -4.19 1.32 11.32
C THR A 60 -3.85 0.80 9.93
N GLY A 61 -4.11 1.60 8.89
CA GLY A 61 -3.69 1.29 7.52
C GLY A 61 -2.17 1.10 7.38
N PHE A 62 -1.37 1.82 8.17
CA PHE A 62 0.09 1.64 8.17
C PHE A 62 0.49 0.30 8.79
N GLU A 63 -0.13 -0.12 9.90
CA GLU A 63 0.13 -1.43 10.52
C GLU A 63 -0.30 -2.59 9.63
N LEU A 64 -1.36 -2.41 8.84
CA LEU A 64 -1.72 -3.35 7.78
C LEU A 64 -0.58 -3.46 6.76
N LEU A 65 -0.08 -2.34 6.23
CA LEU A 65 1.00 -2.35 5.23
C LEU A 65 2.30 -2.96 5.78
N GLU A 66 2.59 -2.78 7.07
CA GLU A 66 3.74 -3.41 7.74
C GLU A 66 3.63 -4.94 7.79
N SER A 67 2.42 -5.48 7.86
CA SER A 67 2.21 -6.93 7.90
C SER A 67 2.32 -7.61 6.53
N LEU A 68 2.22 -6.84 5.45
CA LEU A 68 2.29 -7.38 4.10
C LEU A 68 3.74 -7.68 3.69
N ASP A 69 3.95 -8.80 3.04
CA ASP A 69 5.26 -9.20 2.51
C ASP A 69 5.70 -8.31 1.34
N HIS A 70 4.74 -7.91 0.51
CA HIS A 70 4.89 -6.91 -0.55
C HIS A 70 3.67 -5.99 -0.53
N ALA A 71 3.87 -4.73 -0.80
CA ALA A 71 2.79 -3.76 -0.85
C ALA A 71 2.32 -3.59 -2.29
N PRO A 72 1.02 -3.75 -2.58
CA PRO A 72 0.42 -3.27 -3.83
C PRO A 72 0.62 -1.76 -3.97
N HIS A 73 0.23 -1.18 -5.09
CA HIS A 73 0.13 0.28 -5.18
C HIS A 73 -0.88 0.77 -4.15
N VAL A 74 -0.58 1.87 -3.47
CA VAL A 74 -1.45 2.42 -2.43
C VAL A 74 -1.82 3.86 -2.76
N ILE A 75 -3.11 4.13 -2.76
CA ILE A 75 -3.69 5.46 -2.70
C ILE A 75 -4.37 5.58 -1.34
N PHE A 76 -3.86 6.45 -0.49
CA PHE A 76 -4.51 6.72 0.78
C PHE A 76 -5.79 7.54 0.59
N VAL A 77 -6.85 7.17 1.30
CA VAL A 77 -8.13 7.88 1.33
C VAL A 77 -8.46 8.15 2.79
N THR A 78 -8.27 9.37 3.25
CA THR A 78 -8.33 9.66 4.67
C THR A 78 -8.89 11.05 4.96
N ALA A 79 -9.43 11.24 6.16
CA ALA A 79 -9.82 12.55 6.68
C ALA A 79 -8.62 13.36 7.26
N TYR A 80 -7.42 12.78 7.27
CA TYR A 80 -6.23 13.47 7.76
C TYR A 80 -5.82 14.60 6.82
N ASP A 81 -5.53 15.75 7.41
CA ASP A 81 -4.97 16.92 6.72
C ASP A 81 -3.59 16.59 6.11
N GLU A 82 -3.33 17.11 4.89
CA GLU A 82 -2.07 16.93 4.16
C GLU A 82 -0.83 17.27 5.01
N HIS A 83 -0.95 18.21 5.96
CA HIS A 83 0.14 18.58 6.86
C HIS A 83 0.52 17.48 7.86
N ALA A 84 -0.43 16.62 8.26
CA ALA A 84 -0.13 15.43 9.07
C ALA A 84 0.59 14.37 8.23
N LEU A 85 0.30 14.29 6.93
CA LEU A 85 0.90 13.36 5.99
C LEU A 85 2.28 13.80 5.46
N GLU A 86 2.60 15.11 5.50
CA GLU A 86 3.97 15.60 5.22
C GLU A 86 5.01 15.07 6.22
N ALA A 87 4.58 14.79 7.45
CA ALA A 87 5.44 14.15 8.45
C ALA A 87 5.73 12.67 8.09
N PHE A 88 4.77 12.02 7.42
CA PHE A 88 4.94 10.70 6.82
C PHE A 88 5.26 10.87 5.34
N LYS A 89 6.47 11.22 4.97
CA LYS A 89 6.92 11.22 3.56
C LYS A 89 6.90 9.79 2.99
N VAL A 90 5.70 9.27 2.92
CA VAL A 90 5.41 7.96 2.36
C VAL A 90 5.44 8.12 0.84
N ASN A 91 6.24 7.34 0.16
CA ASN A 91 6.19 7.22 -1.31
C ASN A 91 4.93 6.44 -1.76
N ALA A 92 3.76 6.74 -1.18
CA ALA A 92 2.50 6.27 -1.72
C ALA A 92 2.30 6.84 -3.12
N LEU A 93 1.50 6.17 -3.92
CA LEU A 93 1.20 6.66 -5.27
C LEU A 93 0.49 8.02 -5.22
N ASP A 94 -0.48 8.17 -4.32
CA ASP A 94 -1.18 9.43 -4.06
C ASP A 94 -1.96 9.42 -2.73
N TYR A 95 -2.56 10.57 -2.42
CA TYR A 95 -3.45 10.80 -1.29
C TYR A 95 -4.74 11.47 -1.74
N LEU A 96 -5.85 11.02 -1.20
CA LEU A 96 -7.16 11.62 -1.38
C LEU A 96 -7.72 12.02 -0.01
N LEU A 97 -8.08 13.27 0.14
CA LEU A 97 -8.78 13.75 1.34
C LEU A 97 -10.27 13.45 1.22
N LYS A 98 -10.89 13.00 2.30
CA LYS A 98 -12.35 12.91 2.45
C LYS A 98 -12.94 14.32 2.70
N PRO A 99 -14.03 14.72 2.00
CA PRO A 99 -14.75 14.00 0.96
C PRO A 99 -13.95 13.93 -0.35
N ILE A 100 -14.09 12.82 -1.09
CA ILE A 100 -13.28 12.56 -2.28
C ILE A 100 -13.79 13.40 -3.46
N GLU A 101 -12.94 14.28 -3.97
CA GLU A 101 -13.22 15.01 -5.19
C GLU A 101 -12.92 14.16 -6.43
N ALA A 102 -13.89 14.05 -7.36
CA ALA A 102 -13.74 13.22 -8.57
C ALA A 102 -12.50 13.58 -9.41
N GLN A 103 -12.17 14.89 -9.51
CA GLN A 103 -10.98 15.34 -10.25
C GLN A 103 -9.67 14.88 -9.58
N ARG A 104 -9.63 14.86 -8.23
CA ARG A 104 -8.45 14.37 -7.49
C ARG A 104 -8.30 12.86 -7.62
N LEU A 105 -9.41 12.12 -7.59
CA LEU A 105 -9.40 10.67 -7.83
C LEU A 105 -8.87 10.37 -9.24
N GLU A 106 -9.37 11.07 -10.27
CA GLU A 106 -8.88 10.90 -11.64
C GLU A 106 -7.38 11.20 -11.77
N ALA A 107 -6.90 12.28 -11.14
CA ALA A 107 -5.48 12.61 -11.12
C ALA A 107 -4.62 11.53 -10.44
N ALA A 108 -5.12 10.93 -9.36
CA ALA A 108 -4.45 9.83 -8.66
C ALA A 108 -4.40 8.55 -9.52
N ILE A 109 -5.51 8.20 -10.17
CA ILE A 109 -5.60 7.05 -11.08
C ILE A 109 -4.67 7.20 -12.27
N ASN A 110 -4.52 8.41 -12.81
CA ASN A 110 -3.62 8.68 -13.94
C ASN A 110 -2.13 8.51 -13.60
N LYS A 111 -1.76 8.46 -12.32
CA LYS A 111 -0.39 8.13 -11.86
C LYS A 111 -0.11 6.64 -11.84
N LEU A 112 -1.15 5.79 -11.93
CA LEU A 112 -0.97 4.34 -11.95
C LEU A 112 -0.13 3.92 -13.16
N PRO A 113 0.82 2.99 -12.99
CA PRO A 113 1.54 2.44 -14.11
C PRO A 113 0.55 1.79 -15.08
N ARG A 114 0.69 2.07 -16.36
CA ARG A 114 -0.10 1.39 -17.39
C ARG A 114 0.28 -0.08 -17.37
N VAL A 115 -0.69 -0.95 -17.13
CA VAL A 115 -0.49 -2.40 -17.18
C VAL A 115 -0.04 -2.76 -18.60
N SER A 116 1.25 -3.04 -18.79
CA SER A 116 1.69 -3.78 -19.97
C SER A 116 1.19 -5.21 -19.80
N GLU A 117 0.48 -5.73 -20.80
CA GLU A 117 -0.02 -7.10 -20.86
C GLU A 117 1.15 -8.12 -20.75
N ALA A 118 1.45 -8.52 -19.53
CA ALA A 118 2.32 -9.64 -19.25
C ALA A 118 1.68 -10.44 -18.12
N GLY A 119 0.57 -11.08 -18.48
CA GLY A 119 -0.01 -12.09 -17.61
C GLY A 119 0.89 -13.30 -17.55
N GLN A 120 1.30 -13.69 -16.33
CA GLN A 120 1.33 -15.11 -15.93
C GLN A 120 1.50 -15.19 -14.41
N PRO A 121 0.78 -16.06 -13.71
CA PRO A 121 0.98 -16.32 -12.29
C PRO A 121 2.25 -17.16 -12.12
N GLN A 122 3.36 -16.56 -11.76
CA GLN A 122 4.54 -17.29 -11.33
C GLN A 122 4.77 -17.10 -9.85
N ARG A 123 5.13 -18.21 -9.19
CA ARG A 123 5.58 -18.39 -7.80
C ARG A 123 6.08 -17.08 -7.13
N GLU A 124 5.74 -16.93 -5.86
CA GLU A 124 6.06 -15.83 -4.95
C GLU A 124 7.57 -15.55 -4.78
N ILE A 125 8.26 -15.33 -5.87
CA ILE A 125 9.61 -14.79 -5.87
C ILE A 125 9.45 -13.28 -6.04
N LEU A 126 9.84 -12.52 -5.02
CA LEU A 126 9.87 -11.07 -5.08
C LEU A 126 10.67 -10.64 -6.31
N LYS A 127 10.05 -9.80 -7.14
CA LYS A 127 10.69 -9.23 -8.32
C LYS A 127 11.39 -7.93 -7.95
N GLU A 128 12.43 -7.58 -8.67
CA GLU A 128 13.12 -6.29 -8.48
C GLU A 128 12.18 -5.07 -8.59
N THR A 129 11.04 -5.24 -9.28
CA THR A 129 10.00 -4.21 -9.44
C THR A 129 9.01 -4.13 -8.29
N ASP A 130 8.99 -5.11 -7.39
CA ASP A 130 8.05 -5.14 -6.29
C ASP A 130 8.40 -4.09 -5.24
N GLN A 131 7.37 -3.57 -4.59
CA GLN A 131 7.53 -2.58 -3.54
C GLN A 131 7.35 -3.21 -2.17
N ILE A 132 8.21 -2.81 -1.24
CA ILE A 132 8.08 -3.13 0.18
C ILE A 132 7.74 -1.87 0.96
N PHE A 133 6.89 -2.01 1.97
CA PHE A 133 6.60 -0.95 2.91
C PHE A 133 7.53 -1.08 4.12
N LEU A 134 8.20 0.00 4.48
CA LEU A 134 9.12 0.09 5.62
C LEU A 134 8.65 1.20 6.55
N LYS A 135 8.67 0.94 7.87
CA LYS A 135 8.38 1.95 8.89
C LYS A 135 9.46 1.94 9.97
N ASP A 136 9.95 3.11 10.32
CA ASP A 136 10.89 3.36 11.41
C ASP A 136 10.41 4.58 12.22
N GLY A 137 9.78 4.33 13.36
CA GLY A 137 9.11 5.34 14.15
C GLY A 137 7.94 5.98 13.39
N GLU A 138 7.99 7.30 13.20
CA GLU A 138 6.98 8.05 12.46
C GLU A 138 7.26 8.14 10.94
N LYS A 139 8.39 7.62 10.48
CA LYS A 139 8.78 7.67 9.07
C LYS A 139 8.42 6.37 8.37
N CYS A 140 7.82 6.49 7.20
CA CYS A 140 7.44 5.36 6.35
C CYS A 140 8.01 5.53 4.94
N TRP A 141 8.22 4.40 4.26
CA TRP A 141 8.71 4.38 2.88
C TRP A 141 8.09 3.21 2.10
N PHE A 142 7.69 3.48 0.85
CA PHE A 142 7.54 2.43 -0.16
C PHE A 142 8.83 2.38 -0.95
N VAL A 143 9.51 1.25 -0.92
CA VAL A 143 10.81 1.07 -1.55
C VAL A 143 10.71 -0.02 -2.59
N THR A 144 11.11 0.26 -3.81
CA THR A 144 11.23 -0.77 -4.84
C THR A 144 12.46 -1.63 -4.55
N LEU A 145 12.34 -2.94 -4.63
CA LEU A 145 13.43 -3.85 -4.26
C LEU A 145 14.73 -3.58 -5.02
N LYS A 146 14.66 -3.19 -6.31
CA LYS A 146 15.82 -2.79 -7.10
C LYS A 146 16.60 -1.61 -6.51
N ASP A 147 15.96 -0.75 -5.71
CA ASP A 147 16.58 0.43 -5.11
C ASP A 147 17.22 0.11 -3.75
N VAL A 148 16.97 -1.10 -3.21
CA VAL A 148 17.60 -1.57 -1.97
C VAL A 148 19.01 -2.04 -2.28
N ARG A 149 19.98 -1.48 -1.55
CA ARG A 149 21.40 -1.81 -1.71
C ARG A 149 21.86 -2.90 -0.75
N LEU A 150 21.25 -2.97 0.44
CA LEU A 150 21.72 -3.86 1.49
C LEU A 150 20.65 -4.06 2.55
N PHE A 151 20.51 -5.30 3.01
CA PHE A 151 19.81 -5.68 4.24
C PHE A 151 20.85 -6.12 5.27
N GLU A 152 20.87 -5.47 6.42
CA GLU A 152 21.78 -5.83 7.54
C GLU A 152 20.94 -6.29 8.72
N SER A 153 21.20 -7.50 9.24
CA SER A 153 20.55 -7.99 10.45
C SER A 153 21.14 -7.33 11.68
N GLU A 154 20.29 -6.74 12.53
CA GLU A 154 20.66 -6.18 13.83
C GLU A 154 19.75 -6.77 14.92
N GLY A 155 20.03 -7.99 15.34
CA GLY A 155 19.21 -8.73 16.32
C GLY A 155 17.83 -9.07 15.76
N ASN A 156 16.77 -8.53 16.37
CA ASN A 156 15.39 -8.70 15.91
C ASN A 156 14.98 -7.67 14.85
N TYR A 157 15.89 -6.83 14.42
CA TYR A 157 15.66 -5.76 13.45
C TYR A 157 16.46 -6.01 12.18
N VAL A 158 16.01 -5.42 11.08
CA VAL A 158 16.74 -5.36 9.82
C VAL A 158 16.96 -3.90 9.46
N ARG A 159 18.19 -3.53 9.22
CA ARG A 159 18.54 -2.24 8.63
C ARG A 159 18.49 -2.35 7.12
N VAL A 160 17.63 -1.55 6.50
CA VAL A 160 17.48 -1.53 5.05
C VAL A 160 18.17 -0.29 4.50
N ARG A 161 19.13 -0.47 3.59
CA ARG A 161 19.83 0.66 2.95
C ARG A 161 19.33 0.86 1.54
N PHE A 162 18.76 2.02 1.28
CA PHE A 162 18.34 2.46 -0.05
C PHE A 162 18.49 3.98 -0.17
N ASN A 163 18.94 4.43 -1.32
CA ASN A 163 19.33 5.83 -1.53
C ASN A 163 20.23 6.31 -0.38
N ASP A 164 19.88 7.42 0.30
CA ASP A 164 20.60 7.93 1.47
C ASP A 164 19.87 7.60 2.80
N GLN A 165 18.91 6.67 2.78
CA GLN A 165 18.12 6.25 3.94
C GLN A 165 18.63 4.95 4.54
N LYS A 166 18.44 4.78 5.85
CA LYS A 166 18.89 3.60 6.61
C LYS A 166 17.88 3.23 7.72
N PRO A 167 16.58 3.03 7.42
CA PRO A 167 15.61 2.69 8.44
C PRO A 167 15.93 1.36 9.11
N LEU A 168 15.54 1.25 10.38
CA LEU A 168 15.64 0.04 11.17
C LEU A 168 14.24 -0.51 11.37
N VAL A 169 13.91 -1.61 10.69
CA VAL A 169 12.57 -2.20 10.70
C VAL A 169 12.51 -3.47 11.55
N LEU A 170 11.40 -3.65 12.26
CA LEU A 170 11.18 -4.85 13.07
C LEU A 170 10.73 -6.01 12.14
N ARG A 171 11.67 -6.63 11.47
CA ARG A 171 11.45 -7.85 10.67
C ARG A 171 12.62 -8.79 10.83
N SER A 172 12.39 -10.11 10.80
CA SER A 172 13.49 -11.07 10.72
C SER A 172 13.90 -11.25 9.25
N LEU A 173 15.21 -11.34 9.00
CA LEU A 173 15.74 -11.68 7.67
C LEU A 173 15.19 -13.00 7.14
N ASN A 174 14.93 -13.97 8.01
CA ASN A 174 14.36 -15.27 7.63
C ASN A 174 13.04 -15.14 6.84
N LYS A 175 12.21 -14.14 7.17
CA LYS A 175 10.99 -13.85 6.37
C LYS A 175 11.29 -13.23 5.00
N LEU A 176 12.49 -12.71 4.79
CA LEU A 176 12.93 -12.15 3.50
C LEU A 176 13.76 -13.17 2.68
N GLU A 177 14.39 -14.16 3.34
CA GLU A 177 15.20 -15.22 2.69
C GLU A 177 14.37 -16.44 2.27
N GLU A 178 13.22 -16.70 2.91
CA GLU A 178 12.34 -17.83 2.58
C GLU A 178 11.51 -17.61 1.29
N LYS A 179 11.73 -16.52 0.56
CA LYS A 179 11.06 -16.12 -0.68
C LYS A 179 12.03 -15.81 -1.80
#